data_753954c73e60b9820339d8744df46698
#
_entry.id   753954c73e60b9820339d8744df46698
#
_cell.length_a   1.000
_cell.length_b   1.000
_cell.length_c   1.000
_cell.angle_alpha   90.00
_cell.angle_beta   90.00
_cell.angle_gamma   90.00
#
_symmetry.space_group_name_H-M   'P 1'
#
loop_
_entity.id
_entity.type
_entity.pdbx_description
1 polymer ?
#
loop_
_entity_poly.entity_id
_entity_poly.type
_entity_poly.pdbx_seq_one_letter_code
_entity_poly.pdbx_strand_id
1 'polypeptide(L)'
;MIKISNKRRIPLGEFISVFLFFAVFFGITFCIFTVIGIGFLSFLGFEYKSLGAVLIFFLIYFCITTPIDFLCTTILDIFRYVNKLPYSIYKLCEFIIDFILTFLAMNIIDTFMDSVTIPLSTEILFALLSHLLSECMDFFDRDKKKP
;
A
#
# COMPACT_ATOMS: atom_id res chain seq x y z
N MET A 1 11.65 30.31 40.25
CA MET A 1 10.77 30.97 39.25
C MET A 1 10.87 30.20 37.92
N ILE A 2 9.95 29.28 37.67
CA ILE A 2 10.00 28.37 36.52
C ILE A 2 9.33 29.11 35.33
N LYS A 3 10.13 29.37 34.30
CA LYS A 3 9.70 30.06 33.08
C LYS A 3 8.87 29.06 32.23
N ILE A 4 7.55 29.18 32.30
CA ILE A 4 6.63 28.35 31.54
C ILE A 4 6.87 28.66 30.05
N SER A 5 7.39 27.66 29.32
CA SER A 5 7.64 27.70 27.90
C SER A 5 6.35 28.03 27.16
N ASN A 6 6.39 29.11 26.38
CA ASN A 6 5.31 29.62 25.53
C ASN A 6 4.98 28.57 24.47
N LYS A 7 3.88 27.86 24.65
CA LYS A 7 3.36 26.88 23.71
C LYS A 7 2.99 27.60 22.42
N ARG A 8 3.90 27.62 21.44
CA ARG A 8 3.65 28.21 20.11
C ARG A 8 2.42 27.51 19.52
N ARG A 9 1.31 28.23 19.47
CA ARG A 9 0.15 27.80 18.70
C ARG A 9 0.55 27.90 17.23
N ILE A 10 0.64 26.77 16.55
CA ILE A 10 0.89 26.74 15.11
C ILE A 10 -0.24 27.54 14.46
N PRO A 11 0.06 28.61 13.71
CA PRO A 11 -0.98 29.41 13.06
C PRO A 11 -1.76 28.53 12.09
N LEU A 12 -3.08 28.66 12.08
CA LEU A 12 -3.99 27.84 11.29
C LEU A 12 -3.59 27.81 9.80
N GLY A 13 -3.01 28.90 9.30
CA GLY A 13 -2.51 28.98 7.92
C GLY A 13 -1.33 28.06 7.63
N GLU A 14 -0.40 27.89 8.56
CA GLU A 14 0.71 26.93 8.40
C GLU A 14 0.21 25.48 8.41
N PHE A 15 -0.76 25.17 9.26
CA PHE A 15 -1.37 23.85 9.28
C PHE A 15 -2.09 23.53 7.96
N ILE A 16 -2.86 24.47 7.43
CA ILE A 16 -3.56 24.32 6.15
C ILE A 16 -2.55 24.16 4.99
N SER A 17 -1.47 24.94 4.99
CA SER A 17 -0.43 24.84 3.96
C SER A 17 0.26 23.49 3.96
N VAL A 18 0.61 22.97 5.14
CA VAL A 18 1.22 21.64 5.29
C VAL A 18 0.25 20.55 4.86
N PHE A 19 -1.01 20.64 5.26
CA PHE A 19 -2.03 19.70 4.86
C PHE A 19 -2.24 19.69 3.32
N LEU A 20 -2.31 20.86 2.72
CA LEU A 20 -2.45 21.01 1.26
C LEU A 20 -1.24 20.41 0.52
N PHE A 21 -0.03 20.66 1.02
CA PHE A 21 1.19 20.08 0.46
C PHE A 21 1.15 18.54 0.47
N PHE A 22 0.78 17.95 1.60
CA PHE A 22 0.64 16.51 1.69
C PHE A 22 -0.48 15.96 0.79
N ALA A 23 -1.63 16.64 0.72
CA ALA A 23 -2.73 16.23 -0.13
C ALA A 23 -2.34 16.23 -1.62
N VAL A 24 -1.62 17.26 -2.09
CA VAL A 24 -1.10 17.33 -3.46
C VAL A 24 -0.05 16.24 -3.70
N PHE A 25 0.89 16.06 -2.77
CA PHE A 25 1.92 15.03 -2.89
C PHE A 25 1.32 13.64 -2.98
N PHE A 26 0.41 13.29 -2.08
CA PHE A 26 -0.30 12.00 -2.11
C PHE A 26 -1.16 11.84 -3.35
N GLY A 27 -1.83 12.90 -3.81
CA GLY A 27 -2.63 12.90 -5.03
C GLY A 27 -1.80 12.59 -6.27
N ILE A 28 -0.64 13.23 -6.42
CA ILE A 28 0.28 12.98 -7.55
C ILE A 28 0.81 11.54 -7.48
N THR A 29 1.24 11.11 -6.31
CA THR A 29 1.75 9.74 -6.09
C THR A 29 0.68 8.71 -6.43
N PHE A 30 -0.54 8.90 -5.96
CA PHE A 30 -1.68 8.05 -6.29
C PHE A 30 -1.96 7.99 -7.79
N CYS A 31 -1.95 9.12 -8.50
CA CYS A 31 -2.13 9.16 -9.95
C CYS A 31 -1.05 8.37 -10.69
N ILE A 32 0.20 8.52 -10.29
CA ILE A 32 1.32 7.79 -10.92
C ILE A 32 1.14 6.28 -10.73
N PHE A 33 0.88 5.83 -9.51
CA PHE A 33 0.64 4.40 -9.22
C PHE A 33 -0.58 3.86 -9.94
N THR A 34 -1.65 4.65 -10.06
CA THR A 34 -2.86 4.26 -10.79
C THR A 34 -2.55 4.07 -12.27
N VAL A 35 -1.83 4.98 -12.92
CA VAL A 35 -1.46 4.86 -14.34
C VAL A 35 -0.60 3.64 -14.59
N ILE A 36 0.40 3.39 -13.74
CA ILE A 36 1.24 2.19 -13.83
C ILE A 36 0.39 0.94 -13.60
N GLY A 37 -0.47 0.95 -12.59
CA GLY A 37 -1.37 -0.15 -12.26
C GLY A 37 -2.37 -0.47 -13.38
N ILE A 38 -2.96 0.54 -14.03
CA ILE A 38 -3.85 0.35 -15.18
C ILE A 38 -3.12 -0.37 -16.33
N GLY A 39 -1.93 0.12 -16.71
CA GLY A 39 -1.15 -0.49 -17.78
C GLY A 39 -0.81 -1.95 -17.46
N PHE A 40 -0.44 -2.21 -16.24
CA PHE A 40 -0.08 -3.53 -15.77
C PHE A 40 -1.28 -4.49 -15.68
N LEU A 41 -2.38 -4.06 -15.08
CA LEU A 41 -3.60 -4.85 -14.97
C LEU A 41 -4.24 -5.11 -16.33
N SER A 42 -4.22 -4.12 -17.23
CA SER A 42 -4.71 -4.30 -18.61
C SER A 42 -3.93 -5.37 -19.36
N PHE A 43 -2.61 -5.44 -19.14
CA PHE A 43 -1.78 -6.51 -19.70
C PHE A 43 -2.15 -7.90 -19.16
N LEU A 44 -2.64 -7.96 -17.91
CA LEU A 44 -3.05 -9.21 -17.26
C LEU A 44 -4.51 -9.64 -17.56
N GLY A 45 -5.23 -8.87 -18.41
CA GLY A 45 -6.61 -9.18 -18.77
C GLY A 45 -7.68 -8.54 -17.86
N PHE A 46 -7.32 -7.48 -17.14
CA PHE A 46 -8.26 -6.68 -16.37
C PHE A 46 -9.18 -5.88 -17.31
N GLU A 47 -10.47 -6.07 -17.15
CA GLU A 47 -11.49 -5.37 -17.93
C GLU A 47 -12.21 -4.33 -17.10
N TYR A 48 -12.44 -3.15 -17.66
CA TYR A 48 -13.11 -2.04 -16.99
C TYR A 48 -14.02 -1.27 -17.93
N LYS A 49 -15.17 -0.84 -17.43
CA LYS A 49 -16.18 -0.08 -18.20
C LYS A 49 -15.81 1.39 -18.39
N SER A 50 -15.03 1.97 -17.49
CA SER A 50 -14.62 3.37 -17.54
C SER A 50 -13.35 3.63 -16.72
N LEU A 51 -12.59 4.67 -17.08
CA LEU A 51 -11.44 5.12 -16.28
C LEU A 51 -11.84 5.52 -14.86
N GLY A 52 -13.03 6.08 -14.67
CA GLY A 52 -13.56 6.40 -13.35
C GLY A 52 -13.73 5.16 -12.47
N ALA A 53 -14.19 4.03 -13.05
CA ALA A 53 -14.31 2.77 -12.33
C ALA A 53 -12.94 2.26 -11.85
N VAL A 54 -11.91 2.41 -12.67
CA VAL A 54 -10.54 2.02 -12.30
C VAL A 54 -9.97 2.89 -11.18
N LEU A 55 -10.21 4.21 -11.24
CA LEU A 55 -9.80 5.13 -10.17
C LEU A 55 -10.46 4.76 -8.83
N ILE A 56 -11.77 4.49 -8.84
CA ILE A 56 -12.50 4.06 -7.66
C ILE A 56 -11.99 2.71 -7.15
N PHE A 57 -11.72 1.77 -8.07
CA PHE A 57 -11.11 0.48 -7.72
C PHE A 57 -9.80 0.66 -6.96
N PHE A 58 -8.86 1.43 -7.50
CA PHE A 58 -7.57 1.68 -6.83
C PHE A 58 -7.74 2.43 -5.51
N LEU A 59 -8.67 3.38 -5.44
CA LEU A 59 -8.94 4.11 -4.20
C LEU A 59 -9.42 3.15 -3.10
N ILE A 60 -10.39 2.30 -3.40
CA ILE A 60 -10.92 1.31 -2.47
C ILE A 60 -9.82 0.30 -2.09
N TYR A 61 -9.07 -0.18 -3.10
CA TYR A 61 -7.96 -1.10 -2.89
C TYR A 61 -6.95 -0.54 -1.89
N PHE A 62 -6.45 0.67 -2.10
CA PHE A 62 -5.50 1.31 -1.19
C PHE A 62 -6.09 1.62 0.19
N CYS A 63 -7.36 2.02 0.26
CA CYS A 63 -8.02 2.26 1.54
C CYS A 63 -8.19 0.99 2.38
N ILE A 64 -8.35 -0.17 1.74
CA ILE A 64 -8.47 -1.45 2.44
C ILE A 64 -7.11 -2.03 2.76
N THR A 65 -6.21 -2.12 1.76
CA THR A 65 -4.94 -2.82 1.92
C THR A 65 -3.96 -2.07 2.81
N THR A 66 -3.82 -0.75 2.67
CA THR A 66 -2.82 0.02 3.42
C THR A 66 -2.95 -0.10 4.94
N PRO A 67 -4.12 0.08 5.58
CA PRO A 67 -4.22 -0.05 7.03
C PRO A 67 -4.04 -1.50 7.50
N ILE A 68 -4.52 -2.48 6.73
CA ILE A 68 -4.41 -3.89 7.12
C ILE A 68 -2.96 -4.36 6.96
N ASP A 69 -2.30 -4.00 5.88
CA ASP A 69 -0.88 -4.28 5.65
C ASP A 69 0.01 -3.69 6.75
N PHE A 70 -0.23 -2.43 7.11
CA PHE A 70 0.47 -1.79 8.24
C PHE A 70 0.27 -2.55 9.56
N LEU A 71 -0.94 -3.02 9.85
CA LEU A 71 -1.22 -3.80 11.04
C LEU A 71 -0.54 -5.17 11.00
N CYS A 72 -0.63 -5.87 9.88
CA CYS A 72 -0.02 -7.19 9.70
C CYS A 72 1.50 -7.13 9.83
N THR A 73 2.14 -6.16 9.18
CA THR A 73 3.58 -5.95 9.26
C THR A 73 4.01 -5.62 10.70
N THR A 74 3.26 -4.75 11.39
CA THR A 74 3.54 -4.41 12.79
C THR A 74 3.44 -5.65 13.69
N ILE A 75 2.43 -6.48 13.50
CA ILE A 75 2.26 -7.72 14.25
C ILE A 75 3.42 -8.68 13.99
N LEU A 76 3.81 -8.85 12.73
CA LEU A 76 4.94 -9.70 12.34
C LEU A 76 6.26 -9.23 12.98
N ASP A 77 6.49 -7.92 13.00
CA ASP A 77 7.68 -7.34 13.62
C ASP A 77 7.72 -7.59 15.13
N ILE A 78 6.57 -7.48 15.81
CA ILE A 78 6.46 -7.83 17.24
C ILE A 78 6.76 -9.32 17.45
N PHE A 79 6.19 -10.21 16.63
CA PHE A 79 6.45 -11.65 16.71
C PHE A 79 7.93 -11.99 16.48
N ARG A 80 8.57 -11.33 15.52
CA ARG A 80 10.00 -11.47 15.25
C ARG A 80 10.83 -11.07 16.45
N TYR A 81 10.48 -9.95 17.08
CA TYR A 81 11.21 -9.44 18.25
C TYR A 81 11.05 -10.36 19.46
N VAL A 82 9.83 -10.81 19.76
CA VAL A 82 9.54 -11.64 20.96
C VAL A 82 10.06 -13.06 20.79
N ASN A 83 9.82 -13.71 19.66
CA ASN A 83 10.11 -15.13 19.43
C ASN A 83 11.47 -15.37 18.76
N LYS A 84 12.26 -14.33 18.47
CA LYS A 84 13.55 -14.42 17.77
C LYS A 84 13.46 -15.24 16.48
N LEU A 85 12.38 -15.07 15.72
CA LEU A 85 12.13 -15.80 14.47
C LEU A 85 13.32 -15.64 13.51
N PRO A 86 13.80 -16.73 12.91
CA PRO A 86 14.82 -16.65 11.88
C PRO A 86 14.30 -15.84 10.68
N TYR A 87 15.19 -15.07 10.06
CA TYR A 87 14.84 -14.15 8.97
C TYR A 87 14.07 -14.82 7.83
N SER A 88 14.42 -16.07 7.49
CA SER A 88 13.75 -16.83 6.43
C SER A 88 12.28 -17.11 6.73
N ILE A 89 11.95 -17.47 7.99
CA ILE A 89 10.57 -17.72 8.39
C ILE A 89 9.77 -16.41 8.40
N TYR A 90 10.37 -15.32 8.89
CA TYR A 90 9.75 -14.00 8.86
C TYR A 90 9.37 -13.59 7.42
N LYS A 91 10.30 -13.71 6.47
CA LYS A 91 10.06 -13.37 5.06
C LYS A 91 9.02 -14.28 4.39
N LEU A 92 8.98 -15.55 4.76
CA LEU A 92 7.93 -16.47 4.28
C LEU A 92 6.55 -16.07 4.80
N CYS A 93 6.44 -15.70 6.07
CA CYS A 93 5.18 -15.24 6.66
C CYS A 93 4.72 -13.92 6.04
N GLU A 94 5.63 -12.97 5.83
CA GLU A 94 5.38 -11.71 5.15
C GLU A 94 4.82 -11.97 3.74
N PHE A 95 5.49 -12.79 2.94
CA PHE A 95 5.01 -13.19 1.61
C PHE A 95 3.59 -13.77 1.64
N ILE A 96 3.32 -14.71 2.53
CA ILE A 96 2.00 -15.37 2.62
C ILE A 96 0.93 -14.35 2.99
N ILE A 97 1.21 -13.45 3.92
CA ILE A 97 0.26 -12.42 4.36
C ILE A 97 -0.01 -11.43 3.24
N ASP A 98 1.01 -10.88 2.60
CA ASP A 98 0.88 -9.94 1.48
C ASP A 98 0.09 -10.56 0.32
N PHE A 99 0.40 -11.82 -0.01
CA PHE A 99 -0.29 -12.54 -1.07
C PHE A 99 -1.78 -12.74 -0.76
N ILE A 100 -2.09 -13.24 0.44
CA ILE A 100 -3.48 -13.48 0.86
C ILE A 100 -4.23 -12.15 0.95
N LEU A 101 -3.62 -11.11 1.51
CA LEU A 101 -4.24 -9.81 1.67
C LEU A 101 -4.59 -9.18 0.31
N THR A 102 -3.63 -9.17 -0.61
CA THR A 102 -3.83 -8.62 -1.97
C THR A 102 -4.89 -9.42 -2.72
N PHE A 103 -4.81 -10.74 -2.69
CA PHE A 103 -5.78 -11.61 -3.34
C PHE A 103 -7.21 -11.41 -2.79
N LEU A 104 -7.37 -11.41 -1.46
CA LEU A 104 -8.67 -11.19 -0.83
C LEU A 104 -9.22 -9.79 -1.10
N ALA A 105 -8.38 -8.76 -1.05
CA ALA A 105 -8.80 -7.40 -1.35
C ALA A 105 -9.32 -7.28 -2.78
N MET A 106 -8.61 -7.84 -3.77
CA MET A 106 -9.05 -7.83 -5.16
C MET A 106 -10.36 -8.59 -5.36
N ASN A 107 -10.47 -9.78 -4.79
CA ASN A 107 -11.69 -10.60 -4.89
C ASN A 107 -12.91 -9.93 -4.24
N ILE A 108 -12.72 -9.29 -3.08
CA ILE A 108 -13.78 -8.51 -2.43
C ILE A 108 -14.23 -7.36 -3.31
N ILE A 109 -13.29 -6.59 -3.86
CA ILE A 109 -13.61 -5.43 -4.70
C ILE A 109 -14.30 -5.87 -6.00
N ASP A 110 -13.82 -6.94 -6.65
CA ASP A 110 -14.45 -7.52 -7.84
C ASP A 110 -15.90 -7.93 -7.57
N THR A 111 -16.17 -8.50 -6.39
CA THR A 111 -17.53 -8.89 -5.98
C THR A 111 -18.46 -7.69 -5.77
N PHE A 112 -17.92 -6.55 -5.32
CA PHE A 112 -18.72 -5.35 -5.03
C PHE A 112 -18.79 -4.35 -6.20
N MET A 113 -17.96 -4.50 -7.21
CA MET A 113 -17.85 -3.56 -8.32
C MET A 113 -18.21 -4.19 -9.67
N ASP A 114 -19.50 -4.20 -10.05
CA ASP A 114 -19.98 -4.64 -11.38
C ASP A 114 -19.36 -3.89 -12.58
N SER A 115 -18.63 -2.83 -12.33
CA SER A 115 -17.98 -2.00 -13.36
C SER A 115 -16.56 -2.42 -13.70
N VAL A 116 -16.04 -3.40 -12.98
CA VAL A 116 -14.70 -3.96 -13.12
C VAL A 116 -14.84 -5.48 -13.13
N THR A 117 -14.07 -6.16 -13.95
CA THR A 117 -14.00 -7.64 -13.94
C THR A 117 -12.56 -8.07 -13.89
N ILE A 118 -12.21 -8.83 -12.88
CA ILE A 118 -10.84 -9.28 -12.62
C ILE A 118 -10.80 -10.81 -12.77
N PRO A 119 -10.15 -11.34 -13.81
CA PRO A 119 -9.94 -12.79 -13.89
C PRO A 119 -9.10 -13.29 -12.70
N LEU A 120 -9.42 -14.47 -12.21
CA LEU A 120 -8.69 -15.12 -11.09
C LEU A 120 -7.16 -15.18 -11.33
N SER A 121 -6.76 -15.42 -12.59
CA SER A 121 -5.35 -15.38 -12.99
C SER A 121 -4.70 -14.02 -12.75
N THR A 122 -5.44 -12.93 -12.99
CA THR A 122 -4.99 -11.56 -12.77
C THR A 122 -4.82 -11.27 -11.29
N GLU A 123 -5.76 -11.70 -10.44
CA GLU A 123 -5.65 -11.54 -8.98
C GLU A 123 -4.39 -12.22 -8.44
N ILE A 124 -4.16 -13.49 -8.84
CA ILE A 124 -2.98 -14.25 -8.42
C ILE A 124 -1.68 -13.61 -8.91
N LEU A 125 -1.62 -13.24 -10.20
CA LEU A 125 -0.42 -12.63 -10.78
C LEU A 125 -0.15 -11.26 -10.16
N PHE A 126 -1.17 -10.46 -9.93
CA PHE A 126 -1.02 -9.16 -9.30
C PHE A 126 -0.51 -9.30 -7.86
N ALA A 127 -1.05 -10.25 -7.09
CA ALA A 127 -0.58 -10.52 -5.74
C ALA A 127 0.91 -10.96 -5.70
N LEU A 128 1.32 -11.82 -6.63
CA LEU A 128 2.72 -12.24 -6.76
C LEU A 128 3.63 -11.07 -7.12
N LEU A 129 3.23 -10.25 -8.07
CA LEU A 129 4.05 -9.15 -8.58
C LEU A 129 4.10 -7.96 -7.62
N SER A 130 3.04 -7.67 -6.88
CA SER A 130 3.05 -6.65 -5.83
C SER A 130 4.05 -7.01 -4.73
N HIS A 131 4.09 -8.28 -4.32
CA HIS A 131 5.07 -8.75 -3.36
C HIS A 131 6.51 -8.70 -3.92
N LEU A 132 6.71 -9.14 -5.16
CA LEU A 132 8.04 -9.06 -5.82
C LEU A 132 8.54 -7.63 -5.89
N LEU A 133 7.65 -6.67 -6.19
CA LEU A 133 7.98 -5.25 -6.23
C LEU A 133 8.37 -4.73 -4.84
N SER A 134 7.65 -5.12 -3.81
CA SER A 134 7.96 -4.79 -2.40
C SER A 134 9.35 -5.31 -2.02
N GLU A 135 9.67 -6.57 -2.35
CA GLU A 135 11.00 -7.15 -2.09
C GLU A 135 12.13 -6.42 -2.86
N CYS A 136 11.86 -6.02 -4.10
CA CYS A 136 12.82 -5.24 -4.86
C CYS A 136 13.10 -3.88 -4.19
N MET A 137 12.08 -3.20 -3.69
CA MET A 137 12.23 -1.93 -2.99
C MET A 137 13.04 -2.09 -1.69
N ASP A 138 12.75 -3.12 -0.91
CA ASP A 138 13.48 -3.46 0.31
C ASP A 138 14.97 -3.77 0.04
N PHE A 139 15.27 -4.40 -1.09
CA PHE A 139 16.64 -4.67 -1.50
C PHE A 139 17.42 -3.39 -1.79
N PHE A 140 16.82 -2.45 -2.53
CA PHE A 140 17.43 -1.15 -2.82
C PHE A 140 17.65 -0.29 -1.56
N ASP A 141 16.74 -0.36 -0.59
CA ASP A 141 16.87 0.42 0.66
C ASP A 141 17.94 -0.15 1.59
N ARG A 142 18.15 -1.47 1.55
CA ARG A 142 19.25 -2.13 2.28
C ARG A 142 20.64 -1.77 1.74
N ASP A 143 20.77 -1.60 0.45
CA ASP A 143 22.06 -1.26 -0.17
C ASP A 143 22.49 0.18 0.16
N LYS A 144 21.54 1.08 0.38
CA LYS A 144 21.80 2.46 0.83
C LYS A 144 22.21 2.59 2.29
N LYS A 145 21.93 1.58 3.13
CA LYS A 145 22.25 1.58 4.58
C LYS A 145 23.58 0.89 4.91
N LYS A 146 24.33 0.40 3.94
CA LYS A 146 25.70 -0.07 4.16
C LYS A 146 26.63 1.15 4.17
N PRO A 147 27.37 1.40 5.29
CA PRO A 147 28.31 2.50 5.41
C PRO A 147 29.49 2.33 4.45
#